data_4ef399eb15cc448172e88cd0aa9e5261
#
_entry.id   4ef399eb15cc448172e88cd0aa9e5261
#
_cell.length_a   1.000
_cell.length_b   1.000
_cell.length_c   1.000
_cell.angle_alpha   90.00
_cell.angle_beta   90.00
_cell.angle_gamma   90.00
#
_symmetry.space_group_name_H-M   'P 1'
#
loop_
_entity.id
_entity.type
_entity.pdbx_description
1 polymer ?
#
loop_
_entity_poly.entity_id
_entity_poly.type
_entity_poly.pdbx_seq_one_letter_code
_entity_poly.pdbx_strand_id
1 'polypeptide(L)'
;MGNDRENRKNQILNAAFEVFVKKGYAKTTMDDIVLASKLSKGALYHYYGSKKELFLSLIDHWEIYTFKDFYDKKSRDKKASDILRFFGENVINTLNKKKHAYIAEIEFRAMSIQDVEIKKRSNILYGKLLDLFEKVLRKGIKDNEFKNLNIRKTAMAILAIFQGISWFVITDEKSVSADDYITDSIELIIDSISKQG
;
A
#
# COMPACT_ATOMS: atom_id res chain seq x y z
N MET A 1 -11.39 22.10 -18.13
CA MET A 1 -10.22 21.43 -18.76
C MET A 1 -9.41 20.56 -17.77
N GLY A 2 -9.16 20.93 -16.50
CA GLY A 2 -8.40 20.11 -15.56
C GLY A 2 -9.07 18.78 -15.15
N ASN A 3 -10.38 18.80 -14.97
CA ASN A 3 -11.14 17.63 -14.50
C ASN A 3 -11.22 16.48 -15.54
N ASP A 4 -11.27 16.82 -16.83
CA ASP A 4 -11.35 15.82 -17.89
C ASP A 4 -10.00 15.08 -18.10
N ARG A 5 -8.89 15.80 -17.96
CA ARG A 5 -7.54 15.21 -18.02
C ARG A 5 -7.29 14.24 -16.87
N GLU A 6 -7.71 14.61 -15.66
CA GLU A 6 -7.59 13.74 -14.48
C GLU A 6 -8.48 12.51 -14.59
N ASN A 7 -9.71 12.65 -15.06
CA ASN A 7 -10.62 11.54 -15.32
C ASN A 7 -10.03 10.55 -16.34
N ARG A 8 -9.38 11.03 -17.38
CA ARG A 8 -8.72 10.19 -18.39
C ARG A 8 -7.52 9.43 -17.81
N LYS A 9 -6.70 10.10 -16.99
CA LYS A 9 -5.60 9.42 -16.28
C LYS A 9 -6.12 8.30 -15.39
N ASN A 10 -7.13 8.57 -14.59
CA ASN A 10 -7.75 7.58 -13.71
C ASN A 10 -8.36 6.41 -14.51
N GLN A 11 -8.99 6.67 -15.66
CA GLN A 11 -9.49 5.63 -16.56
C GLN A 11 -8.36 4.70 -17.04
N ILE A 12 -7.23 5.28 -17.45
CA ILE A 12 -6.05 4.51 -17.91
C ILE A 12 -5.46 3.72 -16.75
N LEU A 13 -5.26 4.34 -15.58
CA LEU A 13 -4.67 3.69 -14.42
C LEU A 13 -5.53 2.52 -13.91
N ASN A 14 -6.84 2.70 -13.86
CA ASN A 14 -7.76 1.61 -13.48
C ASN A 14 -7.71 0.45 -14.48
N ALA A 15 -7.72 0.73 -15.78
CA ALA A 15 -7.60 -0.29 -16.81
C ALA A 15 -6.25 -1.02 -16.75
N ALA A 16 -5.16 -0.27 -16.56
CA ALA A 16 -3.83 -0.84 -16.40
C ALA A 16 -3.73 -1.73 -15.17
N PHE A 17 -4.30 -1.30 -14.04
CA PHE A 17 -4.37 -2.08 -12.82
C PHE A 17 -5.03 -3.44 -13.06
N GLU A 18 -6.23 -3.45 -13.64
CA GLU A 18 -6.96 -4.70 -13.94
C GLU A 18 -6.16 -5.64 -14.86
N VAL A 19 -5.46 -5.09 -15.87
CA VAL A 19 -4.65 -5.89 -16.78
C VAL A 19 -3.40 -6.45 -16.09
N PHE A 20 -2.68 -5.63 -15.32
CA PHE A 20 -1.50 -6.09 -14.57
C PHE A 20 -1.85 -7.18 -13.57
N VAL A 21 -2.94 -6.99 -12.86
CA VAL A 21 -3.48 -7.97 -11.92
C VAL A 21 -3.80 -9.31 -12.59
N LYS A 22 -4.41 -9.28 -13.78
CA LYS A 22 -4.86 -10.49 -14.48
C LYS A 22 -3.72 -11.22 -15.19
N LYS A 23 -2.77 -10.48 -15.77
CA LYS A 23 -1.72 -11.03 -16.65
C LYS A 23 -0.32 -11.02 -16.03
N GLY A 24 -0.13 -10.27 -14.93
CA GLY A 24 1.18 -9.90 -14.43
C GLY A 24 1.86 -8.80 -15.26
N TYR A 25 2.80 -8.08 -14.66
CA TYR A 25 3.52 -7.00 -15.35
C TYR A 25 4.27 -7.50 -16.60
N ALA A 26 4.98 -8.63 -16.48
CA ALA A 26 5.83 -9.13 -17.56
C ALA A 26 5.04 -9.42 -18.85
N LYS A 27 3.87 -10.06 -18.71
CA LYS A 27 3.02 -10.49 -19.84
C LYS A 27 2.09 -9.40 -20.37
N THR A 28 1.96 -8.28 -19.68
CA THR A 28 1.09 -7.16 -20.10
C THR A 28 1.77 -6.35 -21.19
N THR A 29 1.02 -5.99 -22.22
CA THR A 29 1.42 -5.06 -23.29
C THR A 29 0.65 -3.75 -23.22
N MET A 30 1.17 -2.69 -23.86
CA MET A 30 0.43 -1.42 -23.98
C MET A 30 -0.89 -1.60 -24.77
N ASP A 31 -0.91 -2.50 -25.74
CA ASP A 31 -2.13 -2.79 -26.53
C ASP A 31 -3.22 -3.49 -25.69
N ASP A 32 -2.85 -4.33 -24.73
CA ASP A 32 -3.79 -4.87 -23.75
C ASP A 32 -4.48 -3.77 -22.95
N ILE A 33 -3.70 -2.76 -22.54
CA ILE A 33 -4.21 -1.63 -21.75
C ILE A 33 -5.07 -0.71 -22.63
N VAL A 34 -4.70 -0.50 -23.90
CA VAL A 34 -5.54 0.21 -24.88
C VAL A 34 -6.92 -0.44 -24.95
N LEU A 35 -6.95 -1.76 -25.12
CA LEU A 35 -8.20 -2.53 -25.22
C LEU A 35 -9.04 -2.38 -23.93
N ALA A 36 -8.41 -2.55 -22.77
CA ALA A 36 -9.09 -2.49 -21.48
C ALA A 36 -9.59 -1.06 -21.15
N SER A 37 -8.82 -0.04 -21.49
CA SER A 37 -9.17 1.36 -21.24
C SER A 37 -10.26 1.90 -22.16
N LYS A 38 -10.55 1.22 -23.28
CA LYS A 38 -11.47 1.69 -24.33
C LYS A 38 -11.06 3.05 -24.95
N LEU A 39 -9.78 3.37 -24.88
CA LEU A 39 -9.20 4.58 -25.48
C LEU A 39 -8.45 4.21 -26.78
N SER A 40 -8.23 5.21 -27.64
CA SER A 40 -7.36 5.01 -28.79
C SER A 40 -5.89 4.84 -28.36
N LYS A 41 -5.10 4.13 -29.16
CA LYS A 41 -3.66 3.95 -28.93
C LYS A 41 -2.95 5.30 -28.78
N GLY A 42 -3.26 6.27 -29.65
CA GLY A 42 -2.71 7.62 -29.58
C GLY A 42 -3.07 8.34 -28.26
N ALA A 43 -4.31 8.16 -27.79
CA ALA A 43 -4.73 8.74 -26.51
C ALA A 43 -3.94 8.15 -25.33
N LEU A 44 -3.73 6.82 -25.28
CA LEU A 44 -2.92 6.19 -24.23
C LEU A 44 -1.48 6.71 -24.24
N TYR A 45 -0.82 6.70 -25.41
CA TYR A 45 0.57 7.13 -25.55
C TYR A 45 0.79 8.63 -25.32
N HIS A 46 -0.26 9.44 -25.45
CA HIS A 46 -0.22 10.85 -25.05
C HIS A 46 -0.05 11.03 -23.52
N TYR A 47 -0.56 10.09 -22.72
CA TYR A 47 -0.45 10.13 -21.26
C TYR A 47 0.76 9.39 -20.71
N TYR A 48 1.12 8.26 -21.34
CA TYR A 48 2.16 7.35 -20.85
C TYR A 48 2.98 6.79 -22.03
N GLY A 49 4.24 7.17 -22.09
CA GLY A 49 5.14 6.77 -23.18
C GLY A 49 5.56 5.30 -23.13
N SER A 50 5.43 4.63 -21.98
CA SER A 50 5.84 3.24 -21.79
C SER A 50 5.02 2.51 -20.75
N LYS A 51 5.02 1.17 -20.81
CA LYS A 51 4.44 0.29 -19.78
C LYS A 51 5.04 0.54 -18.39
N LYS A 52 6.36 0.80 -18.35
CA LYS A 52 7.07 1.09 -17.11
C LYS A 52 6.60 2.41 -16.48
N GLU A 53 6.50 3.47 -17.27
CA GLU A 53 6.00 4.77 -16.79
C GLU A 53 4.57 4.65 -16.24
N LEU A 54 3.71 3.94 -16.96
CA LEU A 54 2.35 3.66 -16.53
C LEU A 54 2.31 2.88 -15.21
N PHE A 55 3.16 1.86 -15.09
CA PHE A 55 3.25 1.06 -13.87
C PHE A 55 3.73 1.88 -12.67
N LEU A 56 4.74 2.72 -12.84
CA LEU A 56 5.21 3.63 -11.78
C LEU A 56 4.13 4.62 -11.36
N SER A 57 3.39 5.17 -12.33
CA SER A 57 2.26 6.07 -12.04
C SER A 57 1.11 5.35 -11.34
N LEU A 58 0.89 4.08 -11.63
CA LEU A 58 -0.09 3.26 -10.93
C LEU A 58 0.27 3.07 -9.45
N ILE A 59 1.55 2.87 -9.15
CA ILE A 59 2.04 2.75 -7.77
C ILE A 59 1.80 4.04 -6.99
N ASP A 60 2.12 5.20 -7.60
CA ASP A 60 1.85 6.51 -7.00
C ASP A 60 0.34 6.71 -6.74
N HIS A 61 -0.49 6.30 -7.70
CA HIS A 61 -1.95 6.37 -7.57
C HIS A 61 -2.48 5.46 -6.45
N TRP A 62 -1.96 4.25 -6.37
CA TRP A 62 -2.32 3.28 -5.33
C TRP A 62 -1.90 3.73 -3.94
N GLU A 63 -0.74 4.37 -3.80
CA GLU A 63 -0.28 5.00 -2.55
C GLU A 63 -1.31 6.01 -2.05
N ILE A 64 -1.70 6.96 -2.90
CA ILE A 64 -2.68 7.99 -2.54
C ILE A 64 -4.00 7.36 -2.11
N TYR A 65 -4.47 6.34 -2.83
CA TYR A 65 -5.75 5.68 -2.55
C TYR A 65 -5.73 4.89 -1.24
N THR A 66 -4.64 4.17 -0.96
CA THR A 66 -4.52 3.32 0.23
C THR A 66 -4.32 4.12 1.50
N PHE A 67 -3.62 5.26 1.41
CA PHE A 67 -3.25 6.07 2.58
C PHE A 67 -4.05 7.36 2.73
N LYS A 68 -5.03 7.62 1.87
CA LYS A 68 -5.85 8.84 1.91
C LYS A 68 -6.47 9.07 3.29
N ASP A 69 -7.01 8.03 3.89
CA ASP A 69 -7.70 8.12 5.18
C ASP A 69 -6.76 8.33 6.37
N PHE A 70 -5.46 8.01 6.19
CA PHE A 70 -4.42 8.25 7.22
C PHE A 70 -3.99 9.70 7.28
N TYR A 71 -4.05 10.41 6.17
CA TYR A 71 -3.69 11.83 6.10
C TYR A 71 -4.85 12.73 6.52
N ASP A 72 -6.03 12.16 6.83
CA ASP A 72 -7.20 12.94 7.22
C ASP A 72 -7.03 13.51 8.63
N LYS A 73 -7.50 14.76 8.82
CA LYS A 73 -7.43 15.47 10.10
C LYS A 73 -8.14 14.74 11.24
N LYS A 74 -9.12 13.87 10.94
CA LYS A 74 -9.88 13.07 11.91
C LYS A 74 -9.02 12.07 12.71
N SER A 75 -7.81 11.70 12.24
CA SER A 75 -6.92 10.81 12.98
C SER A 75 -6.14 11.50 14.10
N ARG A 76 -6.11 12.84 14.14
CA ARG A 76 -5.33 13.60 15.13
C ARG A 76 -5.86 13.46 16.56
N ASP A 77 -7.17 13.29 16.70
CA ASP A 77 -7.84 13.22 18.02
C ASP A 77 -7.99 11.79 18.53
N LYS A 78 -7.60 10.78 17.73
CA LYS A 78 -7.64 9.38 18.13
C LYS A 78 -6.41 9.00 18.97
N LYS A 79 -6.56 7.97 19.82
CA LYS A 79 -5.41 7.33 20.47
C LYS A 79 -4.47 6.74 19.44
N ALA A 80 -3.18 6.63 19.75
CA ALA A 80 -2.20 6.07 18.83
C ALA A 80 -2.46 4.58 18.54
N SER A 81 -2.90 3.82 19.55
CA SER A 81 -3.34 2.43 19.39
C SER A 81 -4.53 2.30 18.42
N ASP A 82 -5.52 3.19 18.51
CA ASP A 82 -6.68 3.16 17.60
C ASP A 82 -6.30 3.47 16.15
N ILE A 83 -5.27 4.31 15.96
CA ILE A 83 -4.73 4.56 14.62
C ILE A 83 -4.08 3.30 14.05
N LEU A 84 -3.33 2.54 14.86
CA LEU A 84 -2.72 1.26 14.43
C LEU A 84 -3.79 0.22 14.09
N ARG A 85 -4.84 0.07 14.92
CA ARG A 85 -5.97 -0.82 14.66
C ARG A 85 -6.67 -0.47 13.36
N PHE A 86 -6.98 0.81 13.17
CA PHE A 86 -7.63 1.29 11.94
C PHE A 86 -6.77 1.01 10.69
N PHE A 87 -5.44 1.08 10.82
CA PHE A 87 -4.56 0.66 9.73
C PHE A 87 -4.75 -0.82 9.40
N GLY A 88 -4.77 -1.68 10.41
CA GLY A 88 -5.01 -3.10 10.23
C GLY A 88 -6.34 -3.40 9.54
N GLU A 89 -7.43 -2.78 10.01
CA GLU A 89 -8.75 -2.91 9.41
C GLU A 89 -8.75 -2.54 7.91
N ASN A 90 -8.05 -1.47 7.53
CA ASN A 90 -7.93 -1.07 6.14
C ASN A 90 -7.12 -2.07 5.30
N VAL A 91 -6.05 -2.64 5.86
CA VAL A 91 -5.27 -3.70 5.21
C VAL A 91 -6.16 -4.93 4.95
N ILE A 92 -6.88 -5.39 5.96
CA ILE A 92 -7.83 -6.51 5.88
C ILE A 92 -8.91 -6.23 4.82
N ASN A 93 -9.56 -5.06 4.89
CA ASN A 93 -10.58 -4.65 3.93
C ASN A 93 -10.04 -4.62 2.48
N THR A 94 -8.79 -4.18 2.31
CA THR A 94 -8.15 -4.15 0.99
C THR A 94 -7.85 -5.55 0.51
N LEU A 95 -7.35 -6.44 1.36
CA LEU A 95 -7.11 -7.84 1.02
C LEU A 95 -8.40 -8.52 0.58
N ASN A 96 -9.47 -8.39 1.36
CA ASN A 96 -10.75 -9.05 1.09
C ASN A 96 -11.43 -8.54 -0.20
N LYS A 97 -11.30 -7.25 -0.50
CA LYS A 97 -11.91 -6.64 -1.69
C LYS A 97 -11.03 -6.66 -2.93
N LYS A 98 -9.71 -6.62 -2.76
CA LYS A 98 -8.72 -6.41 -3.84
C LYS A 98 -7.47 -7.27 -3.62
N LYS A 99 -7.64 -8.58 -3.36
CA LYS A 99 -6.52 -9.54 -3.18
C LYS A 99 -5.42 -9.35 -4.24
N HIS A 100 -5.82 -9.03 -5.44
CA HIS A 100 -4.92 -8.79 -6.56
C HIS A 100 -4.00 -7.56 -6.40
N ALA A 101 -4.37 -6.58 -5.57
CA ALA A 101 -3.49 -5.44 -5.30
C ALA A 101 -2.20 -5.89 -4.58
N TYR A 102 -2.30 -6.89 -3.72
CA TYR A 102 -1.14 -7.48 -3.05
C TYR A 102 -0.26 -8.29 -4.01
N ILE A 103 -0.85 -8.95 -5.02
CA ILE A 103 -0.07 -9.62 -6.08
C ILE A 103 0.77 -8.57 -6.84
N ALA A 104 0.16 -7.46 -7.24
CA ALA A 104 0.86 -6.38 -7.92
C ALA A 104 1.96 -5.75 -7.02
N GLU A 105 1.73 -5.64 -5.72
CA GLU A 105 2.71 -5.16 -4.75
C GLU A 105 3.89 -6.12 -4.59
N ILE A 106 3.64 -7.43 -4.59
CA ILE A 106 4.70 -8.46 -4.57
C ILE A 106 5.54 -8.38 -5.84
N GLU A 107 4.91 -8.28 -7.02
CA GLU A 107 5.63 -8.10 -8.29
C GLU A 107 6.48 -6.83 -8.27
N PHE A 108 5.94 -5.72 -7.78
CA PHE A 108 6.66 -4.46 -7.65
C PHE A 108 7.89 -4.59 -6.77
N ARG A 109 7.78 -5.25 -5.63
CA ARG A 109 8.93 -5.52 -4.75
C ARG A 109 9.99 -6.38 -5.44
N ALA A 110 9.57 -7.43 -6.13
CA ALA A 110 10.49 -8.30 -6.87
C ALA A 110 11.24 -7.52 -7.99
N MET A 111 10.52 -6.68 -8.73
CA MET A 111 11.11 -5.82 -9.76
C MET A 111 12.09 -4.79 -9.18
N SER A 112 11.85 -4.28 -7.97
CA SER A 112 12.72 -3.30 -7.32
C SER A 112 14.13 -3.83 -7.01
N ILE A 113 14.32 -5.15 -7.02
CA ILE A 113 15.63 -5.78 -6.84
C ILE A 113 16.51 -5.57 -8.08
N GLN A 114 15.91 -5.57 -9.27
CA GLN A 114 16.64 -5.55 -10.56
C GLN A 114 16.61 -4.19 -11.26
N ASP A 115 15.63 -3.34 -10.99
CA ASP A 115 15.44 -2.05 -11.66
C ASP A 115 15.66 -0.88 -10.70
N VAL A 116 16.67 -0.07 -11.02
CA VAL A 116 17.12 1.07 -10.17
C VAL A 116 16.02 2.12 -10.00
N GLU A 117 15.23 2.39 -11.03
CA GLU A 117 14.17 3.40 -10.97
C GLU A 117 13.00 2.90 -10.12
N ILE A 118 12.60 1.64 -10.30
CA ILE A 118 11.59 0.99 -9.48
C ILE A 118 12.06 0.92 -8.02
N LYS A 119 13.34 0.59 -7.78
CA LYS A 119 13.94 0.60 -6.43
C LYS A 119 13.87 1.99 -5.79
N LYS A 120 14.14 3.05 -6.55
CA LYS A 120 14.01 4.42 -6.06
C LYS A 120 12.57 4.75 -5.64
N ARG A 121 11.59 4.37 -6.45
CA ARG A 121 10.17 4.54 -6.11
C ARG A 121 9.76 3.72 -4.90
N SER A 122 10.19 2.46 -4.83
CA SER A 122 9.96 1.60 -3.68
C SER A 122 10.48 2.23 -2.38
N ASN A 123 11.72 2.75 -2.41
CA ASN A 123 12.31 3.40 -1.25
C ASN A 123 11.51 4.64 -0.80
N ILE A 124 10.98 5.43 -1.74
CA ILE A 124 10.12 6.58 -1.42
C ILE A 124 8.82 6.11 -0.76
N LEU A 125 8.16 5.11 -1.33
CA LEU A 125 6.90 4.57 -0.80
C LEU A 125 7.07 4.01 0.62
N TYR A 126 8.05 3.12 0.80
CA TYR A 126 8.32 2.53 2.11
C TYR A 126 8.85 3.54 3.13
N GLY A 127 9.58 4.56 2.68
CA GLY A 127 9.97 5.69 3.51
C GLY A 127 8.76 6.42 4.08
N LYS A 128 7.77 6.73 3.25
CA LYS A 128 6.52 7.40 3.69
C LYS A 128 5.72 6.55 4.68
N LEU A 129 5.66 5.22 4.47
CA LEU A 129 5.02 4.30 5.40
C LEU A 129 5.72 4.28 6.76
N LEU A 130 7.05 4.20 6.76
CA LEU A 130 7.82 4.26 7.99
C LEU A 130 7.61 5.59 8.73
N ASP A 131 7.64 6.71 8.01
CA ASP A 131 7.39 8.04 8.59
C ASP A 131 5.99 8.14 9.20
N LEU A 132 5.00 7.49 8.60
CA LEU A 132 3.65 7.42 9.15
C LEU A 132 3.63 6.70 10.50
N PHE A 133 4.19 5.49 10.56
CA PHE A 133 4.27 4.73 11.82
C PHE A 133 5.12 5.43 12.87
N GLU A 134 6.23 6.06 12.49
CA GLU A 134 7.02 6.88 13.41
C GLU A 134 6.20 8.02 14.03
N LYS A 135 5.36 8.71 13.23
CA LYS A 135 4.48 9.78 13.71
C LYS A 135 3.45 9.24 14.71
N VAL A 136 2.85 8.08 14.43
CA VAL A 136 1.90 7.43 15.35
C VAL A 136 2.59 7.05 16.67
N LEU A 137 3.77 6.45 16.60
CA LEU A 137 4.54 6.07 17.79
C LEU A 137 4.96 7.29 18.62
N ARG A 138 5.43 8.38 17.97
CA ARG A 138 5.75 9.64 18.65
C ARG A 138 4.52 10.24 19.36
N LYS A 139 3.34 10.16 18.70
CA LYS A 139 2.08 10.60 19.31
C LYS A 139 1.78 9.78 20.57
N GLY A 140 1.82 8.45 20.49
CA GLY A 140 1.54 7.58 21.64
C GLY A 140 2.49 7.81 22.83
N ILE A 141 3.78 8.05 22.56
CA ILE A 141 4.75 8.40 23.62
C ILE A 141 4.42 9.77 24.23
N LYS A 142 4.13 10.77 23.39
CA LYS A 142 3.77 12.13 23.82
C LYS A 142 2.50 12.15 24.67
N ASP A 143 1.50 11.39 24.26
CA ASP A 143 0.20 11.29 24.93
C ASP A 143 0.23 10.34 26.15
N ASN A 144 1.42 9.85 26.50
CA ASN A 144 1.65 8.93 27.63
C ASN A 144 0.96 7.56 27.50
N GLU A 145 0.56 7.18 26.30
CA GLU A 145 -0.05 5.89 25.96
C GLU A 145 1.02 4.80 25.82
N PHE A 146 2.15 5.12 25.16
CA PHE A 146 3.24 4.20 24.92
C PHE A 146 4.44 4.50 25.81
N LYS A 147 5.18 3.43 26.16
CA LYS A 147 6.47 3.56 26.87
C LYS A 147 7.54 4.15 25.93
N ASN A 148 8.64 4.61 26.50
CA ASN A 148 9.79 5.03 25.71
C ASN A 148 10.39 3.83 24.95
N LEU A 149 10.59 3.97 23.64
CA LEU A 149 11.02 2.90 22.75
C LEU A 149 11.87 3.42 21.59
N ASN A 150 12.55 2.52 20.89
CA ASN A 150 13.24 2.87 19.66
C ASN A 150 12.22 3.00 18.52
N ILE A 151 11.80 4.23 18.27
CA ILE A 151 10.72 4.57 17.31
C ILE A 151 10.98 3.94 15.93
N ARG A 152 12.21 4.10 15.39
CA ARG A 152 12.52 3.59 14.05
C ARG A 152 12.46 2.07 13.97
N LYS A 153 13.03 1.36 14.94
CA LYS A 153 13.00 -0.11 14.98
C LYS A 153 11.56 -0.62 15.15
N THR A 154 10.78 0.02 16.00
CA THR A 154 9.38 -0.36 16.22
C THR A 154 8.53 -0.09 14.98
N ALA A 155 8.71 1.04 14.30
CA ALA A 155 8.05 1.33 13.04
C ALA A 155 8.38 0.29 11.96
N MET A 156 9.64 -0.15 11.87
CA MET A 156 10.05 -1.22 10.95
C MET A 156 9.39 -2.56 11.30
N ALA A 157 9.26 -2.91 12.59
CA ALA A 157 8.58 -4.13 13.02
C ALA A 157 7.09 -4.11 12.64
N ILE A 158 6.41 -2.97 12.87
CA ILE A 158 5.01 -2.77 12.45
C ILE A 158 4.88 -2.96 10.94
N LEU A 159 5.74 -2.30 10.16
CA LEU A 159 5.71 -2.42 8.70
C LEU A 159 5.94 -3.86 8.24
N ALA A 160 6.86 -4.60 8.87
CA ALA A 160 7.14 -6.01 8.55
C ALA A 160 5.92 -6.90 8.77
N ILE A 161 5.12 -6.66 9.83
CA ILE A 161 3.86 -7.38 10.07
C ILE A 161 2.88 -7.14 8.93
N PHE A 162 2.68 -5.90 8.53
CA PHE A 162 1.79 -5.61 7.40
C PHE A 162 2.29 -6.19 6.07
N GLN A 163 3.59 -6.24 5.87
CA GLN A 163 4.16 -6.92 4.69
C GLN A 163 3.97 -8.45 4.74
N GLY A 164 3.87 -9.03 5.94
CA GLY A 164 3.58 -10.44 6.15
C GLY A 164 2.23 -10.89 5.57
N ILE A 165 1.27 -9.97 5.38
CA ILE A 165 -0.02 -10.30 4.74
C ILE A 165 0.15 -10.89 3.34
N SER A 166 1.24 -10.56 2.65
CA SER A 166 1.55 -11.13 1.34
C SER A 166 1.75 -12.65 1.36
N TRP A 167 2.09 -13.21 2.52
CA TRP A 167 2.18 -14.65 2.72
C TRP A 167 0.85 -15.35 2.43
N PHE A 168 -0.26 -14.80 2.91
CA PHE A 168 -1.61 -15.32 2.68
C PHE A 168 -2.09 -15.20 1.23
N VAL A 169 -1.38 -14.40 0.43
CA VAL A 169 -1.65 -14.27 -1.02
C VAL A 169 -0.85 -15.29 -1.83
N ILE A 170 0.38 -15.60 -1.36
CA ILE A 170 1.32 -16.49 -2.05
C ILE A 170 1.04 -17.95 -1.71
N THR A 171 0.65 -18.23 -0.47
CA THR A 171 0.40 -19.58 0.05
C THR A 171 -1.10 -19.82 0.24
N ASP A 172 -1.50 -21.10 0.23
CA ASP A 172 -2.86 -21.50 0.59
C ASP A 172 -2.94 -21.81 2.11
N GLU A 173 -2.43 -20.90 2.94
CA GLU A 173 -2.51 -21.03 4.39
C GLU A 173 -3.99 -21.05 4.85
N LYS A 174 -4.34 -22.05 5.65
CA LYS A 174 -5.71 -22.29 6.12
C LYS A 174 -5.83 -22.41 7.63
N SER A 175 -4.71 -22.54 8.33
CA SER A 175 -4.70 -22.72 9.79
C SER A 175 -4.95 -21.40 10.54
N VAL A 176 -4.59 -20.28 9.92
CA VAL A 176 -4.77 -18.92 10.46
C VAL A 176 -5.35 -18.05 9.35
N SER A 177 -6.39 -17.29 9.63
CA SER A 177 -6.91 -16.31 8.67
C SER A 177 -6.00 -15.08 8.59
N ALA A 178 -6.01 -14.42 7.44
CA ALA A 178 -5.29 -13.15 7.30
C ALA A 178 -5.82 -12.07 8.25
N ASP A 179 -7.12 -12.11 8.53
CA ASP A 179 -7.80 -11.20 9.45
C ASP A 179 -7.31 -11.41 10.89
N ASP A 180 -7.26 -12.67 11.36
CA ASP A 180 -6.73 -13.02 12.68
C ASP A 180 -5.24 -12.66 12.78
N TYR A 181 -4.44 -13.01 11.74
CA TYR A 181 -3.02 -12.66 11.72
C TYR A 181 -2.78 -11.16 11.92
N ILE A 182 -3.47 -10.30 11.19
CA ILE A 182 -3.28 -8.85 11.31
C ILE A 182 -3.79 -8.34 12.66
N THR A 183 -4.98 -8.75 13.07
CA THR A 183 -5.60 -8.30 14.31
C THR A 183 -4.74 -8.67 15.52
N ASP A 184 -4.39 -9.95 15.66
CA ASP A 184 -3.60 -10.44 16.79
C ASP A 184 -2.19 -9.87 16.80
N SER A 185 -1.56 -9.72 15.62
CA SER A 185 -0.22 -9.12 15.54
C SER A 185 -0.21 -7.64 15.93
N ILE A 186 -1.26 -6.89 15.61
CA ILE A 186 -1.37 -5.48 16.02
C ILE A 186 -1.59 -5.39 17.52
N GLU A 187 -2.49 -6.19 18.09
CA GLU A 187 -2.72 -6.20 19.54
C GLU A 187 -1.45 -6.62 20.28
N LEU A 188 -0.75 -7.65 19.83
CA LEU A 188 0.54 -8.07 20.40
C LEU A 188 1.56 -6.91 20.43
N ILE A 189 1.66 -6.13 19.35
CA ILE A 189 2.53 -4.95 19.34
C ILE A 189 2.04 -3.89 20.31
N ILE A 190 0.75 -3.53 20.27
CA ILE A 190 0.17 -2.51 21.14
C ILE A 190 0.43 -2.88 22.60
N ASP A 191 0.17 -4.11 23.00
CA ASP A 191 0.41 -4.60 24.35
C ASP A 191 1.89 -4.51 24.74
N SER A 192 2.77 -4.85 23.80
CA SER A 192 4.22 -4.81 24.03
C SER A 192 4.78 -3.41 24.23
N ILE A 193 4.16 -2.38 23.65
CA ILE A 193 4.63 -0.98 23.68
C ILE A 193 3.83 -0.08 24.61
N SER A 194 2.63 -0.50 25.04
CA SER A 194 1.79 0.25 25.97
C SER A 194 2.46 0.41 27.33
N LYS A 195 2.19 1.55 27.99
CA LYS A 195 2.54 1.69 29.40
C LYS A 195 1.64 0.76 30.21
N GLN A 196 2.27 -0.04 31.05
CA GLN A 196 1.53 -0.72 32.12
C GLN A 196 1.01 0.35 33.08
N GLY A 197 -0.29 0.34 33.35
CA GLY A 197 -0.93 1.23 34.30
C GLY A 197 -0.46 0.99 35.73
#